data_97e85931e23f98124f0abd850784db8e
#
_entry.id   97e85931e23f98124f0abd850784db8e
#
_cell.length_a   1.000
_cell.length_b   1.000
_cell.length_c   1.000
_cell.angle_alpha   90.00
_cell.angle_beta   90.00
_cell.angle_gamma   90.00
#
_symmetry.space_group_name_H-M   'P 1'
#
loop_
_entity.id
_entity.type
_entity.pdbx_description
1 polymer ?
#
loop_
_entity_poly.entity_id
_entity_poly.type
_entity_poly.pdbx_seq_one_letter_code
_entity_poly.pdbx_strand_id
1 'polypeptide(L)'
;MNRTRSNRRILLLCTLLVCLVSMLMIRFSAAAEENVIPETRQLPRLVDRADLLSELEEEELEARLDEISERQQADVVVVTVNSLDGKSAQDYADDFYDYNGYGIGTDKSGILLLVSMEARDWHITTTGFGIRAITDAGLDYISDQFLPYLSDGEYLDAFE
;
A
#
# COMPACT_ATOMS: atom_id res chain seq x y z
N MET A 1 29.92 44.00 -44.25
CA MET A 1 28.55 43.54 -44.25
C MET A 1 28.37 42.12 -43.59
N ASN A 2 29.41 41.54 -43.00
CA ASN A 2 29.35 40.17 -42.39
C ASN A 2 29.16 40.14 -40.86
N ARG A 3 29.42 41.24 -40.15
CA ARG A 3 29.40 41.28 -38.68
C ARG A 3 28.01 41.24 -38.08
N THR A 4 27.02 41.80 -38.79
CA THR A 4 25.61 41.81 -38.33
C THR A 4 24.88 40.47 -38.52
N ARG A 5 25.30 39.68 -39.53
CA ARG A 5 24.77 38.29 -39.71
C ARG A 5 25.28 37.32 -38.68
N SER A 6 26.55 37.47 -38.24
CA SER A 6 27.11 36.65 -37.19
C SER A 6 26.46 36.89 -35.83
N ASN A 7 26.24 38.15 -35.46
CA ASN A 7 25.60 38.51 -34.20
C ASN A 7 24.14 38.05 -34.12
N ARG A 8 23.39 38.07 -35.23
CA ARG A 8 22.03 37.52 -35.29
C ARG A 8 21.99 36.00 -35.11
N ARG A 9 22.97 35.28 -35.66
CA ARG A 9 23.07 33.80 -35.48
C ARG A 9 23.44 33.45 -34.06
N ILE A 10 24.33 34.20 -33.41
CA ILE A 10 24.68 34.00 -32.00
C ILE A 10 23.48 34.29 -31.10
N LEU A 11 22.75 35.38 -31.38
CA LEU A 11 21.53 35.71 -30.61
C LEU A 11 20.46 34.62 -30.72
N LEU A 12 20.22 34.10 -31.93
CA LEU A 12 19.26 33.01 -32.17
C LEU A 12 19.69 31.70 -31.47
N LEU A 13 20.99 31.39 -31.46
CA LEU A 13 21.51 30.22 -30.74
C LEU A 13 21.37 30.37 -29.23
N CYS A 14 21.63 31.56 -28.68
CA CYS A 14 21.46 31.84 -27.27
C CYS A 14 19.98 31.75 -26.84
N THR A 15 19.03 32.29 -27.62
CA THR A 15 17.59 32.18 -27.32
C THR A 15 17.10 30.72 -27.40
N LEU A 16 17.60 29.98 -28.39
CA LEU A 16 17.27 28.53 -28.51
C LEU A 16 17.78 27.73 -27.31
N LEU A 17 19.00 28.02 -26.88
CA LEU A 17 19.63 27.37 -25.72
C LEU A 17 18.88 27.69 -24.43
N VAL A 18 18.46 28.95 -24.22
CA VAL A 18 17.70 29.38 -23.06
C VAL A 18 16.31 28.71 -23.06
N CYS A 19 15.65 28.60 -24.20
CA CYS A 19 14.37 27.89 -24.32
C CYS A 19 14.52 26.39 -24.03
N LEU A 20 15.63 25.77 -24.48
CA LEU A 20 15.89 24.34 -24.25
C LEU A 20 16.18 24.07 -22.77
N VAL A 21 16.93 24.93 -22.10
CA VAL A 21 17.21 24.86 -20.66
C VAL A 21 15.94 25.10 -19.84
N SER A 22 15.09 26.07 -20.26
CA SER A 22 13.82 26.30 -19.56
C SER A 22 12.82 25.13 -19.74
N MET A 23 12.78 24.49 -20.90
CA MET A 23 11.99 23.26 -21.11
C MET A 23 12.53 22.09 -20.29
N LEU A 24 13.85 21.98 -20.08
CA LEU A 24 14.47 20.94 -19.27
C LEU A 24 14.16 21.14 -17.78
N MET A 25 14.12 22.41 -17.33
CA MET A 25 13.78 22.75 -15.94
C MET A 25 12.30 22.49 -15.59
N ILE A 26 11.40 22.64 -16.57
CA ILE A 26 9.97 22.33 -16.37
C ILE A 26 9.73 20.82 -16.18
N ARG A 27 10.59 19.97 -16.73
CA ARG A 27 10.47 18.51 -16.54
C ARG A 27 11.07 17.99 -15.24
N PHE A 28 11.89 18.80 -14.56
CA PHE A 28 12.51 18.42 -13.28
C PHE A 28 11.70 18.86 -12.06
N SER A 29 10.62 19.64 -12.27
CA SER A 29 9.69 20.05 -11.20
C SER A 29 8.47 19.12 -11.07
N ALA A 30 8.46 17.99 -11.79
CA ALA A 30 7.41 16.99 -11.66
C ALA A 30 7.94 15.84 -10.81
N ALA A 31 7.31 15.70 -9.65
CA ALA A 31 7.35 14.56 -8.73
C ALA A 31 8.37 14.63 -7.59
N ALA A 32 8.18 15.54 -6.66
CA ALA A 32 7.99 15.03 -5.32
C ALA A 32 6.45 14.88 -5.16
N GLU A 33 5.89 13.76 -5.51
CA GLU A 33 4.61 13.35 -4.94
C GLU A 33 4.91 13.19 -3.45
N GLU A 34 4.56 14.20 -2.69
CA GLU A 34 4.42 14.11 -1.25
C GLU A 34 3.41 12.97 -1.06
N ASN A 35 3.84 11.83 -0.51
CA ASN A 35 2.97 10.71 -0.18
C ASN A 35 2.00 11.20 0.90
N VAL A 36 0.94 11.87 0.46
CA VAL A 36 -0.14 12.32 1.33
C VAL A 36 -0.94 11.07 1.70
N ILE A 37 -0.88 10.67 2.97
CA ILE A 37 -1.71 9.60 3.49
C ILE A 37 -3.18 10.01 3.31
N PRO A 38 -4.00 9.22 2.59
CA PRO A 38 -5.40 9.55 2.36
C PRO A 38 -6.18 9.61 3.68
N GLU A 39 -7.10 10.56 3.78
CA GLU A 39 -7.96 10.67 4.97
C GLU A 39 -8.97 9.51 5.06
N THR A 40 -9.33 8.96 3.91
CA THR A 40 -10.31 7.88 3.79
C THR A 40 -9.74 6.68 3.06
N ARG A 41 -10.22 5.51 3.42
CA ARG A 41 -9.86 4.24 2.80
C ARG A 41 -10.09 4.25 1.28
N GLN A 42 -9.10 3.81 0.51
CA GLN A 42 -9.08 3.81 -0.95
C GLN A 42 -9.40 2.43 -1.56
N LEU A 43 -9.17 1.35 -0.83
CA LEU A 43 -9.35 -0.03 -1.27
C LEU A 43 -10.31 -0.78 -0.33
N PRO A 44 -10.94 -1.90 -0.78
CA PRO A 44 -11.73 -2.77 0.09
C PRO A 44 -10.87 -3.35 1.23
N ARG A 45 -11.52 -4.00 2.22
CA ARG A 45 -10.83 -4.64 3.35
C ARG A 45 -10.20 -5.97 2.99
N LEU A 46 -10.68 -6.59 1.93
CA LEU A 46 -10.01 -7.71 1.29
C LEU A 46 -9.32 -7.24 0.01
N VAL A 47 -8.03 -7.54 -0.13
CA VAL A 47 -7.25 -7.26 -1.34
C VAL A 47 -6.46 -8.50 -1.71
N ASP A 48 -7.08 -9.39 -2.47
CA ASP A 48 -6.46 -10.64 -2.94
C ASP A 48 -5.72 -10.44 -4.27
N ARG A 49 -4.45 -9.97 -4.20
CA ARG A 49 -3.60 -9.81 -5.40
C ARG A 49 -2.85 -11.09 -5.78
N ALA A 50 -2.85 -12.07 -4.90
CA ALA A 50 -2.20 -13.36 -5.16
C ALA A 50 -3.18 -14.37 -5.78
N ASP A 51 -4.47 -14.01 -5.91
CA ASP A 51 -5.53 -14.84 -6.50
C ASP A 51 -5.64 -16.19 -5.76
N LEU A 52 -5.72 -16.11 -4.43
CA LEU A 52 -5.78 -17.28 -3.53
C LEU A 52 -7.20 -17.75 -3.28
N LEU A 53 -8.18 -16.85 -3.42
CA LEU A 53 -9.59 -17.08 -3.15
C LEU A 53 -10.40 -17.13 -4.45
N SER A 54 -11.47 -17.87 -4.46
CA SER A 54 -12.47 -17.75 -5.52
C SER A 54 -13.35 -16.52 -5.33
N GLU A 55 -14.03 -16.06 -6.39
CA GLU A 55 -14.93 -14.90 -6.33
C GLU A 55 -15.99 -15.00 -5.22
N LEU A 56 -16.49 -16.20 -4.92
CA LEU A 56 -17.47 -16.42 -3.85
C LEU A 56 -16.84 -16.32 -2.45
N GLU A 57 -15.62 -16.83 -2.29
CA GLU A 57 -14.88 -16.72 -1.03
C GLU A 57 -14.46 -15.28 -0.77
N GLU A 58 -14.07 -14.52 -1.81
CA GLU A 58 -13.78 -13.10 -1.69
C GLU A 58 -15.03 -12.31 -1.21
N GLU A 59 -16.20 -12.56 -1.82
CA GLU A 59 -17.46 -11.92 -1.42
C GLU A 59 -17.83 -12.24 0.04
N GLU A 60 -17.69 -13.50 0.46
CA GLU A 60 -17.99 -13.93 1.82
C GLU A 60 -17.03 -13.28 2.83
N LEU A 61 -15.73 -13.37 2.58
CA LEU A 61 -14.71 -12.83 3.48
C LEU A 61 -14.79 -11.31 3.55
N GLU A 62 -14.97 -10.59 2.43
CA GLU A 62 -15.10 -9.14 2.42
C GLU A 62 -16.31 -8.68 3.26
N ALA A 63 -17.46 -9.34 3.11
CA ALA A 63 -18.66 -9.03 3.91
C ALA A 63 -18.40 -9.24 5.41
N ARG A 64 -17.67 -10.28 5.77
CA ARG A 64 -17.31 -10.58 7.17
C ARG A 64 -16.32 -9.56 7.74
N LEU A 65 -15.29 -9.18 6.97
CA LEU A 65 -14.34 -8.14 7.36
C LEU A 65 -15.05 -6.79 7.57
N ASP A 66 -16.00 -6.45 6.71
CA ASP A 66 -16.80 -5.23 6.83
C ASP A 66 -17.65 -5.26 8.12
N GLU A 67 -18.38 -6.35 8.38
CA GLU A 67 -19.18 -6.50 9.59
C GLU A 67 -18.34 -6.36 10.87
N ILE A 68 -17.20 -7.06 10.92
CA ILE A 68 -16.31 -7.02 12.09
C ILE A 68 -15.74 -5.62 12.28
N SER A 69 -15.29 -4.97 11.22
CA SER A 69 -14.69 -3.65 11.26
C SER A 69 -15.66 -2.59 11.76
N GLU A 70 -16.89 -2.61 11.28
CA GLU A 70 -17.92 -1.69 11.72
C GLU A 70 -18.33 -1.93 13.18
N ARG A 71 -18.45 -3.19 13.58
CA ARG A 71 -18.78 -3.57 14.96
C ARG A 71 -17.67 -3.17 15.95
N GLN A 72 -16.41 -3.33 15.57
CA GLN A 72 -15.26 -3.04 16.44
C GLN A 72 -14.78 -1.59 16.33
N GLN A 73 -15.27 -0.82 15.35
CA GLN A 73 -14.77 0.52 15.04
C GLN A 73 -13.26 0.55 14.79
N ALA A 74 -12.77 -0.48 14.11
CA ALA A 74 -11.38 -0.65 13.71
C ALA A 74 -11.33 -1.41 12.38
N ASP A 75 -10.55 -0.97 11.41
CA ASP A 75 -10.42 -1.70 10.15
C ASP A 75 -9.75 -3.06 10.39
N VAL A 76 -10.35 -4.13 9.91
CA VAL A 76 -9.77 -5.47 9.85
C VAL A 76 -9.55 -5.80 8.38
N VAL A 77 -8.30 -5.93 7.98
CA VAL A 77 -7.89 -5.96 6.58
C VAL A 77 -7.06 -7.21 6.30
N VAL A 78 -7.32 -7.87 5.18
CA VAL A 78 -6.51 -8.97 4.66
C VAL A 78 -5.96 -8.57 3.29
N VAL A 79 -4.65 -8.73 3.12
CA VAL A 79 -3.95 -8.43 1.87
C VAL A 79 -3.10 -9.62 1.47
N THR A 80 -3.30 -10.14 0.28
CA THR A 80 -2.41 -11.14 -0.29
C THR A 80 -1.65 -10.56 -1.47
N VAL A 81 -0.38 -10.90 -1.61
CA VAL A 81 0.47 -10.45 -2.71
C VAL A 81 1.39 -11.58 -3.18
N ASN A 82 1.77 -11.56 -4.45
CA ASN A 82 2.81 -12.47 -4.92
C ASN A 82 4.18 -11.99 -4.47
N SER A 83 4.52 -10.71 -4.66
CA SER A 83 5.84 -10.14 -4.37
C SER A 83 5.76 -8.99 -3.36
N LEU A 84 6.79 -8.85 -2.56
CA LEU A 84 7.00 -7.71 -1.66
C LEU A 84 7.79 -6.57 -2.31
N ASP A 85 8.15 -6.68 -3.60
CA ASP A 85 8.90 -5.68 -4.36
C ASP A 85 10.22 -5.23 -3.70
N GLY A 86 10.86 -6.17 -2.99
CA GLY A 86 12.14 -5.97 -2.32
C GLY A 86 12.04 -5.33 -0.92
N LYS A 87 10.83 -5.13 -0.40
CA LYS A 87 10.58 -4.70 0.98
C LYS A 87 10.55 -5.89 1.94
N SER A 88 10.65 -5.63 3.24
CA SER A 88 10.24 -6.59 4.26
C SER A 88 8.71 -6.72 4.28
N ALA A 89 8.18 -7.83 4.82
CA ALA A 89 6.74 -7.98 5.00
C ALA A 89 6.17 -6.88 5.90
N GLN A 90 6.90 -6.48 6.92
CA GLN A 90 6.54 -5.38 7.80
C GLN A 90 6.44 -4.05 7.03
N ASP A 91 7.53 -3.63 6.36
CA ASP A 91 7.53 -2.34 5.64
C ASP A 91 6.45 -2.30 4.56
N TYR A 92 6.18 -3.43 3.89
CA TYR A 92 5.12 -3.51 2.88
C TYR A 92 3.74 -3.35 3.51
N ALA A 93 3.47 -4.04 4.62
CA ALA A 93 2.17 -4.00 5.30
C ALA A 93 1.89 -2.62 5.90
N ASP A 94 2.88 -2.01 6.55
CA ASP A 94 2.79 -0.67 7.15
C ASP A 94 2.53 0.38 6.06
N ASP A 95 3.31 0.38 4.98
CA ASP A 95 3.12 1.25 3.82
C ASP A 95 1.76 1.04 3.15
N PHE A 96 1.33 -0.23 3.00
CA PHE A 96 0.05 -0.54 2.40
C PHE A 96 -1.12 -0.01 3.22
N TYR A 97 -1.05 -0.14 4.53
CA TYR A 97 -2.06 0.38 5.45
C TYR A 97 -2.17 1.91 5.35
N ASP A 98 -1.04 2.59 5.47
CA ASP A 98 -0.99 4.04 5.49
C ASP A 98 -1.37 4.66 4.14
N TYR A 99 -0.75 4.21 3.04
CA TYR A 99 -0.97 4.81 1.72
C TYR A 99 -2.34 4.52 1.12
N ASN A 100 -3.06 3.53 1.63
CA ASN A 100 -4.44 3.29 1.23
C ASN A 100 -5.47 3.87 2.23
N GLY A 101 -5.02 4.61 3.24
CA GLY A 101 -5.87 5.36 4.16
C GLY A 101 -6.74 4.48 5.05
N TYR A 102 -6.27 3.29 5.38
CA TYR A 102 -6.97 2.42 6.33
C TYR A 102 -7.00 3.00 7.73
N GLY A 103 -7.88 2.47 8.55
CA GLY A 103 -8.08 2.83 9.94
C GLY A 103 -9.27 3.72 10.21
N ILE A 104 -10.07 3.33 11.18
CA ILE A 104 -11.27 4.03 11.59
C ILE A 104 -10.95 5.04 12.69
N GLY A 105 -11.57 6.21 12.62
CA GLY A 105 -11.46 7.28 13.60
C GLY A 105 -10.15 8.06 13.52
N THR A 106 -9.97 8.97 14.50
CA THR A 106 -8.81 9.87 14.57
C THR A 106 -7.49 9.14 14.83
N ASP A 107 -7.57 8.00 15.52
CA ASP A 107 -6.41 7.17 15.87
C ASP A 107 -6.05 6.17 14.75
N LYS A 108 -6.77 6.21 13.62
CA LYS A 108 -6.60 5.26 12.51
C LYS A 108 -6.58 3.81 13.00
N SER A 109 -7.56 3.45 13.84
CA SER A 109 -7.63 2.14 14.50
C SER A 109 -7.86 1.02 13.50
N GLY A 110 -7.01 -0.01 13.57
CA GLY A 110 -7.19 -1.21 12.75
C GLY A 110 -6.05 -2.22 12.85
N ILE A 111 -6.18 -3.24 12.04
CA ILE A 111 -5.31 -4.38 11.88
C ILE A 111 -5.24 -4.73 10.40
N LEU A 112 -4.07 -5.09 9.92
CA LEU A 112 -3.88 -5.62 8.58
C LEU A 112 -3.02 -6.89 8.64
N LEU A 113 -3.54 -8.00 8.12
CA LEU A 113 -2.76 -9.21 7.83
C LEU A 113 -2.28 -9.14 6.39
N LEU A 114 -0.98 -9.14 6.19
CA LEU A 114 -0.32 -9.32 4.89
C LEU A 114 0.19 -10.76 4.75
N VAL A 115 -0.04 -11.37 3.60
CA VAL A 115 0.55 -12.67 3.21
C VAL A 115 1.23 -12.52 1.86
N SER A 116 2.52 -12.90 1.77
CA SER A 116 3.31 -12.90 0.55
C SER A 116 3.66 -14.31 0.10
N MET A 117 3.25 -14.67 -1.11
CA MET A 117 3.42 -16.03 -1.63
C MET A 117 4.86 -16.34 -2.06
N GLU A 118 5.54 -15.42 -2.74
CA GLU A 118 6.93 -15.64 -3.18
C GLU A 118 7.92 -15.65 -2.01
N ALA A 119 7.74 -14.70 -1.06
CA ALA A 119 8.59 -14.60 0.11
C ALA A 119 8.28 -15.70 1.14
N ARG A 120 7.09 -16.33 1.09
CA ARG A 120 6.55 -17.20 2.13
C ARG A 120 6.63 -16.54 3.50
N ASP A 121 6.21 -15.28 3.53
CA ASP A 121 6.30 -14.42 4.69
C ASP A 121 4.98 -13.71 4.93
N TRP A 122 4.74 -13.29 6.15
CA TRP A 122 3.52 -12.61 6.55
C TRP A 122 3.83 -11.56 7.61
N HIS A 123 2.94 -10.60 7.76
CA HIS A 123 3.02 -9.61 8.82
C HIS A 123 1.65 -9.14 9.26
N ILE A 124 1.49 -8.85 10.55
CA ILE A 124 0.31 -8.19 11.08
C ILE A 124 0.69 -6.79 11.55
N THR A 125 0.17 -5.78 10.85
CA THR A 125 0.25 -4.38 11.27
C THR A 125 -0.93 -4.04 12.16
N THR A 126 -0.68 -3.35 13.27
CA THR A 126 -1.71 -2.88 14.21
C THR A 126 -1.56 -1.39 14.45
N THR A 127 -2.68 -0.65 14.45
CA THR A 127 -2.71 0.80 14.68
C THR A 127 -3.83 1.18 15.64
N GLY A 128 -3.66 2.31 16.32
CA GLY A 128 -4.67 2.88 17.20
C GLY A 128 -5.16 1.92 18.29
N PHE A 129 -6.45 1.58 18.27
CA PHE A 129 -7.03 0.61 19.19
C PHE A 129 -6.46 -0.81 18.99
N GLY A 130 -6.11 -1.18 17.76
CA GLY A 130 -5.54 -2.50 17.43
C GLY A 130 -4.32 -2.84 18.28
N ILE A 131 -3.42 -1.89 18.52
CA ILE A 131 -2.23 -2.06 19.37
C ILE A 131 -2.60 -2.48 20.81
N ARG A 132 -3.71 -1.97 21.33
CA ARG A 132 -4.18 -2.29 22.68
C ARG A 132 -5.03 -3.55 22.73
N ALA A 133 -5.73 -3.85 21.65
CA ALA A 133 -6.60 -5.02 21.55
C ALA A 133 -5.81 -6.31 21.37
N ILE A 134 -4.69 -6.24 20.64
CA ILE A 134 -3.86 -7.40 20.33
C ILE A 134 -2.47 -7.19 20.95
N THR A 135 -2.20 -7.96 21.98
CA THR A 135 -0.88 -8.03 22.62
C THR A 135 0.03 -8.98 21.85
N ASP A 136 1.35 -8.97 22.15
CA ASP A 136 2.31 -9.91 21.55
C ASP A 136 1.86 -11.36 21.72
N ALA A 137 1.39 -11.74 22.91
CA ALA A 137 0.83 -13.07 23.15
C ALA A 137 -0.45 -13.34 22.35
N GLY A 138 -1.22 -12.30 22.04
CA GLY A 138 -2.39 -12.39 21.16
C GLY A 138 -1.98 -12.60 19.71
N LEU A 139 -0.94 -11.93 19.23
CA LEU A 139 -0.37 -12.14 17.90
C LEU A 139 0.18 -13.57 17.75
N ASP A 140 0.92 -14.06 18.73
CA ASP A 140 1.42 -15.44 18.74
C ASP A 140 0.25 -16.44 18.66
N TYR A 141 -0.80 -16.22 19.47
CA TYR A 141 -1.98 -17.08 19.44
C TYR A 141 -2.69 -17.06 18.08
N ILE A 142 -2.89 -15.87 17.48
CA ILE A 142 -3.53 -15.74 16.18
C ILE A 142 -2.70 -16.42 15.10
N SER A 143 -1.37 -16.22 15.10
CA SER A 143 -0.50 -16.85 14.12
C SER A 143 -0.51 -18.37 14.21
N ASP A 144 -0.53 -18.92 15.40
CA ASP A 144 -0.66 -20.37 15.61
C ASP A 144 -1.98 -20.95 15.06
N GLN A 145 -3.04 -20.12 14.95
CA GLN A 145 -4.32 -20.57 14.40
C GLN A 145 -4.31 -20.58 12.86
N PHE A 146 -3.83 -19.51 12.20
CA PHE A 146 -3.96 -19.40 10.75
C PHE A 146 -2.81 -20.05 9.96
N LEU A 147 -1.59 -20.15 10.52
CA LEU A 147 -0.42 -20.69 9.80
C LEU A 147 -0.57 -22.13 9.30
N PRO A 148 -1.20 -23.05 10.04
CA PRO A 148 -1.45 -24.39 9.52
C PRO A 148 -2.31 -24.38 8.25
N TYR A 149 -3.39 -23.61 8.24
CA TYR A 149 -4.29 -23.47 7.07
C TYR A 149 -3.58 -22.84 5.88
N LEU A 150 -2.78 -21.77 6.09
CA LEU A 150 -1.96 -21.20 5.03
C LEU A 150 -0.98 -22.23 4.43
N SER A 151 -0.40 -23.08 5.28
CA SER A 151 0.55 -24.11 4.85
C SER A 151 -0.12 -25.21 4.04
N ASP A 152 -1.37 -25.51 4.33
CA ASP A 152 -2.16 -26.55 3.67
C ASP A 152 -2.88 -26.01 2.41
N GLY A 153 -2.84 -24.68 2.20
CA GLY A 153 -3.51 -24.01 1.07
C GLY A 153 -5.01 -23.77 1.28
N GLU A 154 -5.47 -23.89 2.51
CA GLU A 154 -6.86 -23.63 2.94
C GLU A 154 -6.99 -22.14 3.31
N TYR A 155 -6.91 -21.27 2.28
CA TYR A 155 -6.75 -19.83 2.47
C TYR A 155 -7.97 -19.16 3.10
N LEU A 156 -9.20 -19.54 2.73
CA LEU A 156 -10.40 -18.99 3.36
C LEU A 156 -10.40 -19.27 4.87
N ASP A 157 -10.16 -20.54 5.25
CA ASP A 157 -10.12 -20.94 6.65
C ASP A 157 -9.00 -20.24 7.44
N ALA A 158 -7.90 -19.90 6.75
CA ALA A 158 -6.82 -19.13 7.36
C ALA A 158 -7.18 -17.67 7.64
N PHE A 159 -8.10 -17.09 6.88
CA PHE A 159 -8.49 -15.68 6.99
C PHE A 159 -9.77 -15.45 7.80
N GLU A 160 -10.48 -16.49 8.17
CA GLU A 160 -11.68 -16.45 9.02
C GLU A 160 -11.36 -16.56 10.52
#